data_a25dc75917b1bda86bec07798e3e4d84
#
_entry.id   a25dc75917b1bda86bec07798e3e4d84
#
_cell.length_a   1.000
_cell.length_b   1.000
_cell.length_c   1.000
_cell.angle_alpha   90.00
_cell.angle_beta   90.00
_cell.angle_gamma   90.00
#
_symmetry.space_group_name_H-M   'P 1'
#
loop_
_entity.id
_entity.type
_entity.pdbx_description
1 polymer ?
#
loop_
_entity_poly.entity_id
_entity_poly.type
_entity_poly.pdbx_seq_one_letter_code
_entity_poly.pdbx_strand_id
1 'polypeptide(L)'
;MQNLRIVYLGTPDFAVEPLRRLLEKQRECADCGYEIVGVVTMPDKMINKRGNQLLMSPVKQYAVEQGLPVLQPESLKDEAFQSALRAWGADLQIVVAFRMLPESVWNMPRLGTFNLHASLLPQYRGAAPINWAIINGDKETGVTTFFLKHEIDTGDVIYRDVVAIDENDNAGTLHDKLMLQGGETVLRTVEDIVKGNVTALPQNEMYINESELRPAPKIFRDTCRINWQGSVDSIYNFVRGMSPYPAAWCEFVDVQGRVTAVKVYTVTKEYAAHGKEAATVVTDNKNYIKVAVDGGYILLADVQLAGKKRMPVADLLRGFSIEGMTLVK
;
A
#
# COMPACT_ATOMS: atom_id res chain seq x y z
N MET A 1 -1.06 32.10 -20.84
CA MET A 1 0.03 31.82 -19.86
C MET A 1 0.74 30.55 -20.32
N GLN A 2 2.04 30.42 -20.03
CA GLN A 2 2.76 29.20 -20.39
C GLN A 2 2.31 28.10 -19.40
N ASN A 3 1.93 26.90 -19.90
CA ASN A 3 1.53 25.79 -19.09
C ASN A 3 2.70 25.30 -18.21
N LEU A 4 2.42 24.93 -16.95
CA LEU A 4 3.39 24.31 -16.06
C LEU A 4 3.77 22.93 -16.62
N ARG A 5 5.07 22.68 -16.74
CA ARG A 5 5.62 21.41 -17.19
C ARG A 5 5.77 20.46 -15.99
N ILE A 6 5.08 19.34 -16.04
CA ILE A 6 5.03 18.39 -14.91
C ILE A 6 5.67 17.07 -15.32
N VAL A 7 6.57 16.55 -14.47
CA VAL A 7 7.07 15.18 -14.53
C VAL A 7 6.39 14.35 -13.46
N TYR A 8 5.92 13.18 -13.86
CA TYR A 8 5.26 12.23 -12.97
C TYR A 8 6.17 11.04 -12.66
N LEU A 9 6.34 10.70 -11.37
CA LEU A 9 7.17 9.59 -10.91
C LEU A 9 6.29 8.57 -10.16
N GLY A 10 6.20 7.34 -10.67
CA GLY A 10 5.36 6.31 -10.09
C GLY A 10 5.70 4.92 -10.60
N THR A 11 5.26 3.86 -9.90
CA THR A 11 5.54 2.49 -10.35
C THR A 11 4.33 1.56 -10.28
N PRO A 12 3.66 1.31 -9.12
CA PRO A 12 2.56 0.36 -9.01
C PRO A 12 1.25 0.92 -9.56
N ASP A 13 0.23 0.09 -9.57
CA ASP A 13 -1.14 0.43 -9.96
C ASP A 13 -1.72 1.62 -9.19
N PHE A 14 -1.43 1.74 -7.89
CA PHE A 14 -1.80 2.90 -7.08
C PHE A 14 -1.40 4.24 -7.73
N ALA A 15 -0.28 4.26 -8.45
CA ALA A 15 0.22 5.45 -9.11
C ALA A 15 -0.39 5.68 -10.52
N VAL A 16 -1.20 4.76 -11.03
CA VAL A 16 -1.84 4.92 -12.35
C VAL A 16 -3.03 5.88 -12.28
N GLU A 17 -3.85 5.76 -11.25
CA GLU A 17 -5.08 6.55 -11.13
C GLU A 17 -4.83 8.07 -11.03
N PRO A 18 -3.89 8.57 -10.20
CA PRO A 18 -3.58 10.00 -10.19
C PRO A 18 -3.06 10.51 -11.54
N LEU A 19 -2.22 9.73 -12.24
CA LEU A 19 -1.76 10.07 -13.58
C LEU A 19 -2.93 10.11 -14.57
N ARG A 20 -3.85 9.15 -14.49
CA ARG A 20 -5.04 9.09 -15.34
C ARG A 20 -5.91 10.34 -15.18
N ARG A 21 -6.19 10.73 -13.92
CA ARG A 21 -7.00 11.92 -13.63
C ARG A 21 -6.39 13.20 -14.19
N LEU A 22 -5.06 13.35 -14.06
CA LEU A 22 -4.35 14.51 -14.63
C LEU A 22 -4.46 14.55 -16.16
N LEU A 23 -4.26 13.41 -16.83
CA LEU A 23 -4.34 13.35 -18.30
C LEU A 23 -5.77 13.50 -18.83
N GLU A 24 -6.78 12.99 -18.14
CA GLU A 24 -8.18 13.23 -18.49
C GLU A 24 -8.52 14.71 -18.43
N LYS A 25 -8.18 15.36 -17.32
CA LYS A 25 -8.38 16.82 -17.18
C LYS A 25 -7.67 17.61 -18.26
N GLN A 26 -6.43 17.24 -18.60
CA GLN A 26 -5.66 17.90 -19.67
C GLN A 26 -6.32 17.76 -21.05
N ARG A 27 -7.04 16.65 -21.31
CA ARG A 27 -7.80 16.46 -22.56
C ARG A 27 -9.13 17.22 -22.57
N GLU A 28 -9.81 17.24 -21.43
CA GLU A 28 -11.10 17.90 -21.29
C GLU A 28 -10.98 19.43 -21.33
N CYS A 29 -9.85 19.97 -20.89
CA CYS A 29 -9.61 21.40 -20.77
C CYS A 29 -8.33 21.81 -21.49
N ALA A 30 -8.46 22.41 -22.65
CA ALA A 30 -7.31 22.84 -23.45
C ALA A 30 -6.42 23.91 -22.76
N ASP A 31 -6.95 24.60 -21.75
CA ASP A 31 -6.24 25.62 -20.96
C ASP A 31 -6.26 25.25 -19.46
N CYS A 32 -5.91 24.02 -19.14
CA CYS A 32 -5.82 23.55 -17.75
C CYS A 32 -4.59 24.12 -17.00
N GLY A 33 -3.71 24.82 -17.70
CA GLY A 33 -2.54 25.50 -17.13
C GLY A 33 -1.35 24.58 -16.83
N TYR A 34 -1.39 23.29 -17.20
CA TYR A 34 -0.28 22.36 -17.05
C TYR A 34 -0.19 21.34 -18.19
N GLU A 35 0.97 20.71 -18.31
CA GLU A 35 1.27 19.65 -19.26
C GLU A 35 2.12 18.55 -18.58
N ILE A 36 1.73 17.29 -18.73
CA ILE A 36 2.57 16.15 -18.33
C ILE A 36 3.60 15.91 -19.44
N VAL A 37 4.86 16.22 -19.17
CA VAL A 37 5.93 16.18 -20.17
C VAL A 37 6.70 14.86 -20.18
N GLY A 38 6.53 14.03 -19.17
CA GLY A 38 7.14 12.72 -19.13
C GLY A 38 6.90 11.98 -17.80
N VAL A 39 7.20 10.69 -17.83
CA VAL A 39 7.00 9.76 -16.72
C VAL A 39 8.31 9.08 -16.37
N VAL A 40 8.59 8.97 -15.08
CA VAL A 40 9.72 8.18 -14.55
C VAL A 40 9.16 6.98 -13.79
N THR A 41 9.64 5.79 -14.12
CA THR A 41 9.22 4.56 -13.44
C THR A 41 10.39 3.59 -13.25
N MET A 42 10.17 2.51 -12.50
CA MET A 42 11.20 1.49 -12.31
C MET A 42 11.51 0.76 -13.64
N PRO A 43 12.76 0.26 -13.80
CA PRO A 43 13.10 -0.62 -14.92
C PRO A 43 12.21 -1.84 -15.01
N ASP A 44 12.03 -2.33 -16.24
CA ASP A 44 11.29 -3.57 -16.48
C ASP A 44 11.99 -4.76 -15.84
N LYS A 45 11.20 -5.70 -15.33
CA LYS A 45 11.72 -6.89 -14.67
C LYS A 45 11.59 -8.12 -15.58
N MET A 46 12.67 -8.87 -15.72
CA MET A 46 12.62 -10.18 -16.36
C MET A 46 11.98 -11.21 -15.43
N ILE A 47 10.90 -11.85 -15.85
CA ILE A 47 10.32 -12.98 -15.13
C ILE A 47 10.80 -14.27 -15.74
N ASN A 48 11.63 -15.02 -15.01
CA ASN A 48 12.10 -16.35 -15.39
C ASN A 48 11.06 -17.46 -15.14
N LYS A 49 9.80 -17.24 -15.51
CA LYS A 49 8.77 -18.29 -15.52
C LYS A 49 8.52 -18.72 -16.97
N ARG A 50 9.16 -19.81 -17.40
CA ARG A 50 8.94 -20.50 -18.69
C ARG A 50 8.74 -19.56 -19.88
N GLY A 51 9.81 -18.86 -20.26
CA GLY A 51 9.88 -17.98 -21.42
C GLY A 51 10.03 -16.51 -21.00
N ASN A 52 11.24 -16.02 -20.89
CA ASN A 52 11.70 -14.62 -20.72
C ASN A 52 10.64 -13.54 -21.03
N GLN A 53 9.65 -13.38 -20.16
CA GLN A 53 8.64 -12.35 -20.30
C GLN A 53 9.10 -11.10 -19.57
N LEU A 54 9.16 -9.98 -20.28
CA LEU A 54 9.45 -8.68 -19.69
C LEU A 54 8.18 -8.15 -19.02
N LEU A 55 8.25 -7.88 -17.72
CA LEU A 55 7.16 -7.28 -16.95
C LEU A 55 7.38 -5.77 -16.85
N MET A 56 6.57 -5.02 -17.57
CA MET A 56 6.47 -3.57 -17.43
C MET A 56 5.72 -3.19 -16.16
N SER A 57 6.09 -2.06 -15.54
CA SER A 57 5.30 -1.50 -14.43
C SER A 57 3.91 -1.03 -14.93
N PRO A 58 2.86 -1.05 -14.09
CA PRO A 58 1.55 -0.51 -14.45
C PRO A 58 1.62 0.94 -14.95
N VAL A 59 2.43 1.78 -14.31
CA VAL A 59 2.62 3.18 -14.75
C VAL A 59 3.28 3.25 -16.12
N LYS A 60 4.27 2.39 -16.43
CA LYS A 60 4.86 2.35 -17.78
C LYS A 60 3.86 1.95 -18.83
N GLN A 61 3.09 0.88 -18.56
CA GLN A 61 2.08 0.42 -19.51
C GLN A 61 1.12 1.55 -19.85
N TYR A 62 0.59 2.21 -18.83
CA TYR A 62 -0.32 3.32 -19.02
C TYR A 62 0.35 4.51 -19.73
N ALA A 63 1.56 4.90 -19.35
CA ALA A 63 2.29 6.01 -20.00
C ALA A 63 2.54 5.77 -21.49
N VAL A 64 2.93 4.54 -21.86
CA VAL A 64 3.13 4.14 -23.27
C VAL A 64 1.81 4.18 -24.06
N GLU A 65 0.73 3.67 -23.49
CA GLU A 65 -0.62 3.73 -24.09
C GLU A 65 -1.08 5.17 -24.33
N GLN A 66 -0.64 6.12 -23.48
CA GLN A 66 -0.95 7.53 -23.59
C GLN A 66 0.05 8.32 -24.46
N GLY A 67 1.09 7.68 -25.02
CA GLY A 67 2.11 8.31 -25.84
C GLY A 67 3.08 9.23 -25.08
N LEU A 68 3.20 9.05 -23.75
CA LEU A 68 4.10 9.86 -22.93
C LEU A 68 5.55 9.35 -22.99
N PRO A 69 6.54 10.27 -22.99
CA PRO A 69 7.95 9.90 -22.83
C PRO A 69 8.18 9.21 -21.48
N VAL A 70 8.99 8.14 -21.47
CA VAL A 70 9.27 7.36 -20.25
C VAL A 70 10.78 7.25 -20.01
N LEU A 71 11.20 7.54 -18.79
CA LEU A 71 12.56 7.24 -18.29
C LEU A 71 12.51 6.12 -17.25
N GLN A 72 13.45 5.17 -17.37
CA GLN A 72 13.54 4.00 -16.48
C GLN A 72 14.97 3.82 -15.95
N PRO A 73 15.44 4.72 -15.05
CA PRO A 73 16.81 4.65 -14.57
C PRO A 73 17.02 3.48 -13.61
N GLU A 74 18.11 2.74 -13.75
CA GLU A 74 18.59 1.79 -12.75
C GLU A 74 19.00 2.54 -11.47
N SER A 75 19.76 3.64 -11.63
CA SER A 75 20.17 4.52 -10.54
C SER A 75 19.64 5.94 -10.76
N LEU A 76 18.97 6.49 -9.74
CA LEU A 76 18.53 7.89 -9.74
C LEU A 76 19.70 8.90 -9.62
N LYS A 77 20.91 8.40 -9.30
CA LYS A 77 22.14 9.22 -9.21
C LYS A 77 22.92 9.25 -10.54
N ASP A 78 22.46 8.50 -11.54
CA ASP A 78 23.10 8.47 -12.86
C ASP A 78 22.99 9.84 -13.54
N GLU A 79 24.13 10.35 -14.02
CA GLU A 79 24.21 11.67 -14.68
C GLU A 79 23.45 11.71 -16.00
N ALA A 80 23.46 10.62 -16.78
CA ALA A 80 22.71 10.55 -18.03
C ALA A 80 21.20 10.65 -17.78
N PHE A 81 20.71 9.94 -16.74
CA PHE A 81 19.32 10.06 -16.30
C PHE A 81 18.99 11.48 -15.85
N GLN A 82 19.80 12.06 -14.95
CA GLN A 82 19.54 13.42 -14.45
C GLN A 82 19.58 14.47 -15.54
N SER A 83 20.47 14.30 -16.52
CA SER A 83 20.53 15.19 -17.70
C SER A 83 19.29 15.06 -18.59
N ALA A 84 18.81 13.84 -18.85
CA ALA A 84 17.58 13.59 -19.59
C ALA A 84 16.35 14.15 -18.85
N LEU A 85 16.29 13.96 -17.53
CA LEU A 85 15.20 14.50 -16.70
C LEU A 85 15.21 16.04 -16.72
N ARG A 86 16.37 16.64 -16.61
CA ARG A 86 16.57 18.11 -16.67
C ARG A 86 16.17 18.68 -18.03
N ALA A 87 16.44 17.95 -19.10
CA ALA A 87 16.04 18.35 -20.47
C ALA A 87 14.52 18.42 -20.66
N TRP A 88 13.73 17.71 -19.85
CA TRP A 88 12.27 17.87 -19.85
C TRP A 88 11.80 19.21 -19.29
N GLY A 89 12.65 19.96 -18.61
CA GLY A 89 12.35 21.33 -18.15
C GLY A 89 11.13 21.39 -17.23
N ALA A 90 11.01 20.44 -16.30
CA ALA A 90 9.87 20.39 -15.39
C ALA A 90 9.84 21.57 -14.43
N ASP A 91 8.68 22.20 -14.28
CA ASP A 91 8.40 23.18 -13.24
C ASP A 91 8.01 22.55 -11.92
N LEU A 92 7.39 21.36 -11.97
CA LEU A 92 6.87 20.61 -10.84
C LEU A 92 7.13 19.11 -11.05
N GLN A 93 7.39 18.39 -9.98
CA GLN A 93 7.40 16.93 -9.99
C GLN A 93 6.34 16.37 -9.05
N ILE A 94 5.71 15.27 -9.46
CA ILE A 94 4.71 14.52 -8.67
C ILE A 94 5.26 13.13 -8.43
N VAL A 95 5.26 12.71 -7.17
CA VAL A 95 5.71 11.37 -6.77
C VAL A 95 4.55 10.60 -6.17
N VAL A 96 4.31 9.39 -6.67
CA VAL A 96 3.30 8.48 -6.13
C VAL A 96 3.85 7.07 -6.07
N ALA A 97 3.98 6.52 -4.88
CA ALA A 97 4.47 5.15 -4.66
C ALA A 97 5.74 4.83 -5.48
N PHE A 98 6.76 5.61 -5.27
CA PHE A 98 8.06 5.48 -5.94
C PHE A 98 9.18 5.24 -4.91
N ARG A 99 10.38 4.88 -5.39
CA ARG A 99 11.56 4.76 -4.52
C ARG A 99 12.03 6.15 -4.05
N MET A 100 12.77 6.17 -2.95
CA MET A 100 13.33 7.40 -2.37
C MET A 100 14.18 8.16 -3.39
N LEU A 101 13.89 9.44 -3.54
CA LEU A 101 14.59 10.35 -4.47
C LEU A 101 15.80 10.98 -3.80
N PRO A 102 16.96 11.03 -4.46
CA PRO A 102 18.07 11.88 -4.00
C PRO A 102 17.70 13.36 -4.18
N GLU A 103 18.32 14.21 -3.38
CA GLU A 103 18.08 15.66 -3.41
C GLU A 103 18.29 16.27 -4.79
N SER A 104 19.31 15.83 -5.53
CA SER A 104 19.58 16.27 -6.90
C SER A 104 18.44 16.01 -7.89
N VAL A 105 17.46 15.16 -7.53
CA VAL A 105 16.28 14.88 -8.33
C VAL A 105 15.05 15.61 -7.78
N TRP A 106 14.72 15.47 -6.48
CA TRP A 106 13.51 16.07 -5.95
C TRP A 106 13.58 17.60 -5.82
N ASN A 107 14.76 18.16 -5.68
CA ASN A 107 14.97 19.63 -5.60
C ASN A 107 15.27 20.27 -6.97
N MET A 108 15.09 19.52 -8.07
CA MET A 108 15.37 20.02 -9.42
C MET A 108 14.33 21.03 -9.94
N PRO A 109 13.01 20.83 -9.79
CA PRO A 109 12.02 21.73 -10.35
C PRO A 109 11.83 22.97 -9.47
N ARG A 110 11.58 24.12 -10.11
CA ARG A 110 11.45 25.43 -9.42
C ARG A 110 10.26 25.51 -8.45
N LEU A 111 9.18 24.76 -8.68
CA LEU A 111 8.00 24.68 -7.79
C LEU A 111 8.10 23.51 -6.81
N GLY A 112 9.24 22.80 -6.81
CA GLY A 112 9.47 21.66 -5.93
C GLY A 112 8.88 20.35 -6.41
N THR A 113 8.88 19.39 -5.54
CA THR A 113 8.33 18.04 -5.73
C THR A 113 7.36 17.75 -4.62
N PHE A 114 6.15 17.31 -4.94
CA PHE A 114 5.24 16.81 -3.93
C PHE A 114 4.97 15.32 -4.09
N ASN A 115 4.61 14.66 -2.98
CA ASN A 115 4.25 13.25 -2.92
C ASN A 115 2.79 13.09 -2.53
N LEU A 116 2.16 12.04 -3.04
CA LEU A 116 0.90 11.50 -2.53
C LEU A 116 1.21 10.33 -1.59
N HIS A 117 0.86 10.47 -0.32
CA HIS A 117 1.01 9.46 0.72
C HIS A 117 -0.34 8.90 1.13
N ALA A 118 -0.42 7.57 1.32
CA ALA A 118 -1.66 6.87 1.61
C ALA A 118 -1.99 6.82 3.11
N SER A 119 -1.90 7.96 3.80
CA SER A 119 -2.36 8.17 5.17
C SER A 119 -2.71 9.63 5.43
N LEU A 120 -3.30 9.90 6.59
CA LEU A 120 -3.47 11.26 7.13
C LEU A 120 -2.19 11.67 7.86
N LEU A 121 -1.16 12.14 7.14
CA LEU A 121 0.06 12.64 7.76
C LEU A 121 -0.26 13.70 8.83
N PRO A 122 0.47 13.72 9.95
CA PRO A 122 1.73 13.03 10.24
C PRO A 122 1.61 11.57 10.68
N GLN A 123 0.41 11.00 10.78
CA GLN A 123 0.22 9.58 11.12
C GLN A 123 0.69 8.67 10.00
N TYR A 124 1.26 7.52 10.36
CA TYR A 124 1.66 6.47 9.41
C TYR A 124 2.69 6.91 8.37
N ARG A 125 3.68 7.72 8.76
CA ARG A 125 4.88 7.92 7.96
C ARG A 125 5.57 6.58 7.72
N GLY A 126 6.03 6.30 6.50
CA GLY A 126 6.76 5.08 6.16
C GLY A 126 6.17 4.26 5.02
N ALA A 127 6.54 2.96 4.98
CA ALA A 127 6.42 2.14 3.76
C ALA A 127 5.07 1.44 3.57
N ALA A 128 4.24 1.27 4.63
CA ALA A 128 3.03 0.45 4.58
C ALA A 128 1.82 1.09 5.31
N PRO A 129 1.49 2.38 5.04
CA PRO A 129 0.46 3.12 5.77
C PRO A 129 -0.92 2.44 5.70
N ILE A 130 -1.31 1.92 4.54
CA ILE A 130 -2.60 1.25 4.32
C ILE A 130 -2.77 0.03 5.24
N ASN A 131 -1.73 -0.82 5.30
CA ASN A 131 -1.76 -2.02 6.12
C ASN A 131 -1.85 -1.68 7.60
N TRP A 132 -1.01 -0.73 8.06
CA TRP A 132 -0.94 -0.40 9.49
C TRP A 132 -2.18 0.31 10.01
N ALA A 133 -2.87 1.11 9.22
CA ALA A 133 -4.15 1.70 9.61
C ALA A 133 -5.20 0.61 9.92
N ILE A 134 -5.28 -0.43 9.08
CA ILE A 134 -6.19 -1.56 9.31
C ILE A 134 -5.74 -2.42 10.50
N ILE A 135 -4.45 -2.77 10.57
CA ILE A 135 -3.90 -3.60 11.66
C ILE A 135 -4.16 -2.97 13.01
N ASN A 136 -4.03 -1.65 13.11
CA ASN A 136 -4.30 -0.90 14.33
C ASN A 136 -5.80 -0.72 14.63
N GLY A 137 -6.69 -1.13 13.72
CA GLY A 137 -8.13 -1.07 13.91
C GLY A 137 -8.74 0.32 13.77
N ASP A 138 -8.04 1.22 13.08
CA ASP A 138 -8.56 2.56 12.81
C ASP A 138 -9.87 2.50 12.02
N LYS A 139 -10.74 3.49 12.23
CA LYS A 139 -12.04 3.61 11.55
C LYS A 139 -11.99 4.56 10.37
N GLU A 140 -10.91 5.31 10.25
CA GLU A 140 -10.62 6.21 9.15
C GLU A 140 -9.13 6.29 8.90
N THR A 141 -8.78 6.62 7.71
CA THR A 141 -7.45 7.00 7.24
C THR A 141 -7.63 8.04 6.14
N GLY A 142 -6.71 8.16 5.20
CA GLY A 142 -6.87 9.06 4.08
C GLY A 142 -5.66 9.11 3.18
N VAL A 143 -5.61 10.18 2.41
CA VAL A 143 -4.47 10.50 1.56
C VAL A 143 -3.98 11.90 1.86
N THR A 144 -2.69 12.12 1.70
CA THR A 144 -2.05 13.42 1.94
C THR A 144 -1.14 13.75 0.77
N THR A 145 -1.29 14.96 0.20
CA THR A 145 -0.26 15.56 -0.66
C THR A 145 0.62 16.49 0.17
N PHE A 146 1.94 16.40 0.00
CA PHE A 146 2.91 17.20 0.75
C PHE A 146 4.19 17.42 -0.06
N PHE A 147 4.85 18.56 0.12
CA PHE A 147 6.14 18.83 -0.51
C PHE A 147 7.26 18.00 0.11
N LEU A 148 8.17 17.48 -0.72
CA LEU A 148 9.30 16.71 -0.23
C LEU A 148 10.30 17.61 0.51
N LYS A 149 10.90 17.03 1.57
CA LYS A 149 12.04 17.56 2.33
C LYS A 149 13.09 16.46 2.49
N HIS A 150 14.19 16.77 3.19
CA HIS A 150 15.28 15.82 3.41
C HIS A 150 14.85 14.57 4.19
N GLU A 151 13.97 14.74 5.19
CA GLU A 151 13.47 13.64 6.01
C GLU A 151 12.25 12.98 5.34
N ILE A 152 12.16 11.65 5.45
CA ILE A 152 11.11 10.86 4.82
C ILE A 152 9.74 11.23 5.39
N ASP A 153 8.81 11.56 4.51
CA ASP A 153 7.39 11.85 4.80
C ASP A 153 7.16 12.95 5.86
N THR A 154 8.09 13.91 6.00
CA THR A 154 8.00 15.01 6.99
C THR A 154 7.73 16.40 6.38
N GLY A 155 7.65 16.47 5.06
CA GLY A 155 7.44 17.73 4.36
C GLY A 155 6.09 18.40 4.63
N ASP A 156 5.95 19.66 4.20
CA ASP A 156 4.77 20.46 4.50
C ASP A 156 3.54 19.96 3.74
N VAL A 157 2.46 19.75 4.48
CA VAL A 157 1.20 19.20 3.96
C VAL A 157 0.46 20.24 3.13
N ILE A 158 0.02 19.83 1.94
CA ILE A 158 -0.81 20.66 1.06
C ILE A 158 -2.29 20.33 1.29
N TYR A 159 -2.68 19.07 1.09
CA TYR A 159 -4.05 18.59 1.33
C TYR A 159 -4.07 17.26 2.05
N ARG A 160 -5.15 17.05 2.81
CA ARG A 160 -5.51 15.76 3.40
C ARG A 160 -6.98 15.49 3.12
N ASP A 161 -7.29 14.30 2.65
CA ASP A 161 -8.66 13.86 2.45
C ASP A 161 -8.91 12.57 3.21
N VAL A 162 -9.95 12.56 4.03
CA VAL A 162 -10.32 11.44 4.89
C VAL A 162 -11.06 10.38 4.10
N VAL A 163 -10.75 9.12 4.37
CA VAL A 163 -11.42 7.93 3.83
C VAL A 163 -11.80 7.00 4.97
N ALA A 164 -13.07 6.61 5.05
CA ALA A 164 -13.55 5.66 6.05
C ALA A 164 -13.01 4.25 5.79
N ILE A 165 -12.68 3.55 6.88
CA ILE A 165 -12.32 2.12 6.87
C ILE A 165 -13.53 1.34 7.37
N ASP A 166 -14.18 0.62 6.48
CA ASP A 166 -15.32 -0.23 6.82
C ASP A 166 -14.86 -1.50 7.57
N GLU A 167 -15.76 -2.08 8.35
CA GLU A 167 -15.43 -3.27 9.15
C GLU A 167 -14.91 -4.44 8.28
N ASN A 168 -15.44 -4.58 7.08
CA ASN A 168 -15.06 -5.62 6.13
C ASN A 168 -13.92 -5.23 5.18
N ASP A 169 -13.38 -4.01 5.28
CA ASP A 169 -12.25 -3.63 4.45
C ASP A 169 -11.01 -4.45 4.83
N ASN A 170 -10.29 -4.85 3.81
CA ASN A 170 -8.94 -5.37 3.91
C ASN A 170 -7.95 -4.40 3.24
N ALA A 171 -6.64 -4.68 3.32
CA ALA A 171 -5.64 -3.79 2.72
C ALA A 171 -5.85 -3.56 1.21
N GLY A 172 -6.38 -4.56 0.48
CA GLY A 172 -6.68 -4.42 -0.95
C GLY A 172 -7.86 -3.49 -1.22
N THR A 173 -9.00 -3.68 -0.52
CA THR A 173 -10.18 -2.82 -0.74
C THR A 173 -9.92 -1.39 -0.28
N LEU A 174 -9.18 -1.20 0.82
CA LEU A 174 -8.79 0.13 1.28
C LEU A 174 -7.80 0.79 0.30
N HIS A 175 -6.85 0.01 -0.26
CA HIS A 175 -5.95 0.48 -1.32
C HIS A 175 -6.73 1.07 -2.48
N ASP A 176 -7.78 0.39 -2.96
CA ASP A 176 -8.58 0.85 -4.09
C ASP A 176 -9.35 2.14 -3.76
N LYS A 177 -9.92 2.25 -2.56
CA LYS A 177 -10.56 3.49 -2.08
C LYS A 177 -9.57 4.66 -2.04
N LEU A 178 -8.39 4.44 -1.47
CA LEU A 178 -7.35 5.47 -1.34
C LEU A 178 -6.74 5.84 -2.69
N MET A 179 -6.63 4.91 -3.62
CA MET A 179 -6.17 5.16 -4.98
C MET A 179 -7.10 6.14 -5.71
N LEU A 180 -8.40 5.91 -5.64
CA LEU A 180 -9.41 6.80 -6.25
C LEU A 180 -9.38 8.18 -5.60
N GLN A 181 -9.42 8.25 -4.26
CA GLN A 181 -9.35 9.52 -3.54
C GLN A 181 -8.02 10.24 -3.82
N GLY A 182 -6.92 9.50 -3.92
CA GLY A 182 -5.60 10.04 -4.23
C GLY A 182 -5.54 10.71 -5.60
N GLY A 183 -6.24 10.15 -6.58
CA GLY A 183 -6.40 10.76 -7.91
C GLY A 183 -7.02 12.15 -7.84
N GLU A 184 -8.12 12.29 -7.11
CA GLU A 184 -8.82 13.56 -6.92
C GLU A 184 -7.96 14.58 -6.14
N THR A 185 -7.28 14.10 -5.07
CA THR A 185 -6.44 14.96 -4.24
C THR A 185 -5.22 15.49 -5.03
N VAL A 186 -4.59 14.66 -5.85
CA VAL A 186 -3.48 15.08 -6.72
C VAL A 186 -3.95 16.07 -7.76
N LEU A 187 -5.09 15.84 -8.42
CA LEU A 187 -5.65 16.77 -9.40
C LEU A 187 -5.91 18.15 -8.77
N ARG A 188 -6.60 18.19 -7.63
CA ARG A 188 -6.85 19.43 -6.87
C ARG A 188 -5.54 20.14 -6.50
N THR A 189 -4.54 19.38 -6.03
CA THR A 189 -3.22 19.92 -5.69
C THR A 189 -2.57 20.62 -6.88
N VAL A 190 -2.58 19.99 -8.06
CA VAL A 190 -2.02 20.57 -9.29
C VAL A 190 -2.80 21.81 -9.72
N GLU A 191 -4.13 21.77 -9.74
CA GLU A 191 -4.97 22.91 -10.11
C GLU A 191 -4.71 24.14 -9.22
N ASP A 192 -4.52 23.94 -7.93
CA ASP A 192 -4.25 25.03 -6.98
C ASP A 192 -2.80 25.53 -7.05
N ILE A 193 -1.83 24.66 -7.35
CA ILE A 193 -0.46 25.09 -7.68
C ILE A 193 -0.46 25.98 -8.95
N VAL A 194 -1.19 25.58 -9.99
CA VAL A 194 -1.35 26.38 -11.23
C VAL A 194 -1.91 27.78 -10.95
N LYS A 195 -2.89 27.87 -10.05
CA LYS A 195 -3.52 29.14 -9.64
C LYS A 195 -2.67 29.95 -8.64
N GLY A 196 -1.60 29.37 -8.09
CA GLY A 196 -0.82 30.00 -7.01
C GLY A 196 -1.53 30.08 -5.68
N ASN A 197 -2.52 29.20 -5.42
CA ASN A 197 -3.39 29.23 -4.25
C ASN A 197 -2.97 28.22 -3.14
N VAL A 198 -1.80 27.58 -3.28
CA VAL A 198 -1.34 26.57 -2.32
C VAL A 198 -0.76 27.24 -1.09
N THR A 199 -1.27 26.84 0.09
CA THR A 199 -0.65 27.13 1.40
C THR A 199 -0.30 25.79 2.03
N ALA A 200 1.01 25.51 2.15
CA ALA A 200 1.48 24.28 2.79
C ALA A 200 1.67 24.49 4.30
N LEU A 201 1.26 23.51 5.10
CA LEU A 201 1.33 23.54 6.56
C LEU A 201 2.44 22.59 7.06
N PRO A 202 3.38 23.10 7.88
CA PRO A 202 4.39 22.24 8.49
C PRO A 202 3.78 21.14 9.38
N GLN A 203 4.23 19.90 9.23
CA GLN A 203 3.64 18.78 9.98
C GLN A 203 3.83 18.89 11.48
N ASN A 204 4.88 19.55 11.96
CA ASN A 204 5.11 19.76 13.40
C ASN A 204 4.07 20.70 14.05
N GLU A 205 3.29 21.44 13.28
CA GLU A 205 2.16 22.21 13.74
C GLU A 205 0.85 21.41 13.84
N MET A 206 0.87 20.15 13.41
CA MET A 206 -0.32 19.30 13.29
C MET A 206 -0.49 18.30 14.45
N TYR A 207 0.46 18.23 15.38
CA TYR A 207 0.42 17.37 16.56
C TYR A 207 1.07 18.08 17.76
N ILE A 208 0.64 17.69 18.96
CA ILE A 208 1.17 18.26 20.21
C ILE A 208 2.38 17.45 20.70
N ASN A 209 2.33 16.12 20.54
CA ASN A 209 3.37 15.21 21.04
C ASN A 209 3.72 14.14 20.00
N GLU A 210 5.00 14.01 19.71
CA GLU A 210 5.51 12.98 18.78
C GLU A 210 5.17 11.54 19.19
N SER A 211 5.00 11.28 20.49
CA SER A 211 4.61 9.96 20.98
C SER A 211 3.21 9.51 20.56
N GLU A 212 2.38 10.43 20.06
CA GLU A 212 1.05 10.13 19.51
C GLU A 212 1.10 9.66 18.06
N LEU A 213 2.26 9.81 17.41
CA LEU A 213 2.44 9.43 16.03
C LEU A 213 2.68 7.93 15.88
N ARG A 214 1.91 7.30 15.02
CA ARG A 214 2.05 5.89 14.69
C ARG A 214 2.88 5.74 13.41
N PRO A 215 4.00 5.02 13.44
CA PRO A 215 4.79 4.75 12.24
C PRO A 215 4.14 3.66 11.38
N ALA A 216 4.50 3.62 10.09
CA ALA A 216 4.13 2.57 9.16
C ALA A 216 5.36 1.85 8.60
N PRO A 217 6.07 1.06 9.42
CA PRO A 217 7.29 0.40 8.98
C PRO A 217 7.01 -0.60 7.86
N LYS A 218 8.07 -0.87 7.09
CA LYS A 218 8.00 -1.87 6.02
C LYS A 218 7.64 -3.24 6.58
N ILE A 219 6.72 -3.92 5.90
CA ILE A 219 6.28 -5.27 6.25
C ILE A 219 7.22 -6.28 5.58
N PHE A 220 7.76 -7.19 6.40
CA PHE A 220 8.59 -8.31 5.99
C PHE A 220 7.82 -9.62 6.20
N ARG A 221 8.35 -10.73 5.68
CA ARG A 221 7.70 -12.04 5.82
C ARG A 221 7.41 -12.40 7.28
N ASP A 222 8.36 -12.18 8.17
CA ASP A 222 8.21 -12.55 9.59
C ASP A 222 7.18 -11.67 10.30
N THR A 223 7.03 -10.41 9.89
CA THR A 223 5.98 -9.51 10.37
C THR A 223 4.58 -10.04 10.06
N CYS A 224 4.43 -10.87 9.00
CA CYS A 224 3.13 -11.41 8.60
C CYS A 224 2.71 -12.67 9.40
N ARG A 225 3.53 -13.15 10.32
CA ARG A 225 3.17 -14.30 11.17
C ARG A 225 2.09 -13.90 12.16
N ILE A 226 1.02 -14.70 12.25
CA ILE A 226 -0.09 -14.44 13.18
C ILE A 226 0.37 -14.71 14.61
N ASN A 227 0.23 -13.70 15.48
CA ASN A 227 0.39 -13.86 16.91
C ASN A 227 -0.96 -14.25 17.54
N TRP A 228 -1.13 -15.52 17.86
CA TRP A 228 -2.39 -16.06 18.43
C TRP A 228 -2.64 -15.67 19.89
N GLN A 229 -1.72 -14.94 20.55
CA GLN A 229 -1.93 -14.41 21.91
C GLN A 229 -2.75 -13.12 21.94
N GLY A 230 -3.10 -12.58 20.77
CA GLY A 230 -3.92 -11.39 20.66
C GLY A 230 -5.41 -11.64 20.91
N SER A 231 -6.17 -10.55 21.02
CA SER A 231 -7.64 -10.61 21.10
C SER A 231 -8.27 -10.96 19.75
N VAL A 232 -9.55 -11.35 19.76
CA VAL A 232 -10.37 -11.57 18.55
C VAL A 232 -10.22 -10.42 17.57
N ASP A 233 -10.36 -9.18 18.03
CA ASP A 233 -10.31 -8.01 17.15
C ASP A 233 -8.90 -7.72 16.62
N SER A 234 -7.87 -7.87 17.45
CA SER A 234 -6.49 -7.61 17.02
C SER A 234 -6.05 -8.59 15.94
N ILE A 235 -6.39 -9.87 16.05
CA ILE A 235 -6.03 -10.90 15.06
C ILE A 235 -6.88 -10.73 13.79
N TYR A 236 -8.17 -10.42 13.93
CA TYR A 236 -9.03 -10.10 12.79
C TYR A 236 -8.46 -8.93 11.98
N ASN A 237 -8.13 -7.84 12.65
CA ASN A 237 -7.53 -6.65 12.00
C ASN A 237 -6.17 -6.96 11.37
N PHE A 238 -5.36 -7.76 12.05
CA PHE A 238 -4.07 -8.18 11.52
C PHE A 238 -4.23 -8.96 10.21
N VAL A 239 -5.10 -9.97 10.17
CA VAL A 239 -5.32 -10.78 8.95
C VAL A 239 -5.86 -9.93 7.81
N ARG A 240 -6.89 -9.11 8.04
CA ARG A 240 -7.44 -8.25 6.99
C ARG A 240 -6.47 -7.15 6.55
N GLY A 241 -5.64 -6.63 7.45
CA GLY A 241 -4.58 -5.66 7.15
C GLY A 241 -3.42 -6.25 6.34
N MET A 242 -3.23 -7.58 6.36
CA MET A 242 -2.26 -8.28 5.52
C MET A 242 -2.86 -8.82 4.21
N SER A 243 -4.18 -8.79 4.03
CA SER A 243 -4.88 -9.37 2.89
C SER A 243 -5.15 -8.34 1.79
N PRO A 244 -5.03 -8.69 0.51
CA PRO A 244 -4.65 -10.00 -0.06
C PRO A 244 -3.13 -10.22 -0.12
N TYR A 245 -2.33 -9.20 0.09
CA TYR A 245 -0.87 -9.24 0.02
C TYR A 245 -0.26 -8.40 1.14
N PRO A 246 0.82 -8.91 1.79
CA PRO A 246 1.56 -10.17 1.54
C PRO A 246 0.88 -11.44 2.03
N ALA A 247 -0.26 -11.37 2.68
CA ALA A 247 -1.05 -12.35 3.41
C ALA A 247 -0.43 -12.72 4.78
N ALA A 248 -1.28 -12.77 5.81
CA ALA A 248 -0.91 -13.33 7.09
C ALA A 248 -0.63 -14.84 6.96
N TRP A 249 0.17 -15.40 7.86
CA TRP A 249 0.48 -16.82 7.83
C TRP A 249 0.68 -17.41 9.23
N CYS A 250 0.49 -18.72 9.34
CA CYS A 250 0.77 -19.51 10.53
C CYS A 250 1.35 -20.87 10.14
N GLU A 251 1.72 -21.68 11.13
CA GLU A 251 2.25 -23.02 10.94
C GLU A 251 1.47 -24.00 11.79
N PHE A 252 0.99 -25.04 11.15
CA PHE A 252 0.43 -26.22 11.81
C PHE A 252 1.52 -27.28 11.95
N VAL A 253 1.53 -27.96 13.11
CA VAL A 253 2.45 -29.06 13.39
C VAL A 253 1.61 -30.32 13.67
N ASP A 254 1.90 -31.39 12.97
CA ASP A 254 1.25 -32.69 13.18
C ASP A 254 1.90 -33.49 14.35
N VAL A 255 1.29 -34.62 14.68
CA VAL A 255 1.75 -35.50 15.76
C VAL A 255 3.16 -36.10 15.53
N GLN A 256 3.68 -36.05 14.28
CA GLN A 256 5.03 -36.46 13.94
C GLN A 256 6.03 -35.30 13.93
N GLY A 257 5.59 -34.09 14.27
CA GLY A 257 6.43 -32.87 14.26
C GLY A 257 6.64 -32.25 12.88
N ARG A 258 5.88 -32.65 11.87
CA ARG A 258 5.97 -32.04 10.52
C ARG A 258 5.24 -30.71 10.50
N VAL A 259 5.94 -29.68 10.03
CA VAL A 259 5.43 -28.31 9.97
C VAL A 259 4.82 -28.04 8.59
N THR A 260 3.60 -27.49 8.58
CA THR A 260 2.90 -27.05 7.38
C THR A 260 2.56 -25.55 7.48
N ALA A 261 3.20 -24.75 6.64
CA ALA A 261 2.91 -23.32 6.56
C ALA A 261 1.61 -23.07 5.79
N VAL A 262 0.77 -22.23 6.35
CA VAL A 262 -0.55 -21.86 5.81
C VAL A 262 -0.68 -20.34 5.76
N LYS A 263 -0.95 -19.80 4.58
CA LYS A 263 -1.39 -18.41 4.44
C LYS A 263 -2.87 -18.30 4.77
N VAL A 264 -3.23 -17.24 5.48
CA VAL A 264 -4.60 -16.94 5.90
C VAL A 264 -5.01 -15.62 5.27
N TYR A 265 -6.05 -15.65 4.44
CA TYR A 265 -6.52 -14.47 3.69
C TYR A 265 -7.76 -13.85 4.31
N THR A 266 -8.65 -14.68 4.83
CA THR A 266 -9.92 -14.24 5.40
C THR A 266 -10.22 -15.04 6.66
N VAL A 267 -10.70 -14.34 7.66
CA VAL A 267 -11.17 -14.93 8.93
C VAL A 267 -12.48 -14.27 9.33
N THR A 268 -13.22 -14.94 10.23
CA THR A 268 -14.39 -14.37 10.90
C THR A 268 -14.24 -14.43 12.41
N LYS A 269 -14.93 -13.53 13.10
CA LYS A 269 -14.91 -13.39 14.55
C LYS A 269 -16.02 -14.22 15.20
N GLU A 270 -15.72 -14.94 16.26
CA GLU A 270 -16.70 -15.58 17.15
C GLU A 270 -16.37 -15.17 18.60
N TYR A 271 -17.17 -14.30 19.16
CA TYR A 271 -17.03 -13.89 20.56
C TYR A 271 -17.69 -14.93 21.45
N ALA A 272 -16.91 -15.54 22.32
CA ALA A 272 -17.38 -16.58 23.24
C ALA A 272 -16.44 -16.73 24.43
N ALA A 273 -16.99 -16.88 25.62
CA ALA A 273 -16.19 -17.30 26.77
C ALA A 273 -15.77 -18.78 26.60
N HIS A 274 -14.50 -19.08 26.82
CA HIS A 274 -13.96 -20.42 26.78
C HIS A 274 -12.80 -20.60 27.78
N GLY A 275 -12.58 -21.82 28.22
CA GLY A 275 -11.45 -22.17 29.12
C GLY A 275 -10.24 -22.76 28.39
N LYS A 276 -10.10 -22.51 27.08
CA LYS A 276 -9.01 -23.02 26.26
C LYS A 276 -7.81 -22.08 26.26
N GLU A 277 -6.61 -22.65 26.20
CA GLU A 277 -5.40 -21.87 25.99
C GLU A 277 -5.44 -21.21 24.59
N ALA A 278 -4.84 -20.03 24.47
CA ALA A 278 -4.65 -19.37 23.20
C ALA A 278 -3.86 -20.26 22.22
N ALA A 279 -4.16 -20.15 20.93
CA ALA A 279 -3.66 -20.99 19.86
C ALA A 279 -4.20 -22.44 19.85
N THR A 280 -5.17 -22.79 20.71
CA THR A 280 -5.83 -24.11 20.64
C THR A 280 -6.68 -24.19 19.37
N VAL A 281 -6.40 -25.19 18.53
CA VAL A 281 -7.17 -25.47 17.31
C VAL A 281 -8.42 -26.28 17.67
N VAL A 282 -9.56 -25.85 17.15
CA VAL A 282 -10.85 -26.51 17.26
C VAL A 282 -11.42 -26.72 15.87
N THR A 283 -11.81 -27.95 15.55
CA THR A 283 -12.33 -28.32 14.24
C THR A 283 -13.29 -29.49 14.32
N ASP A 284 -14.22 -29.59 13.38
CA ASP A 284 -14.98 -30.81 13.10
C ASP A 284 -14.31 -31.65 11.99
N ASN A 285 -13.15 -31.19 11.51
CA ASN A 285 -12.37 -31.77 10.41
C ASN A 285 -13.17 -31.95 9.10
N LYS A 286 -14.24 -31.17 8.92
CA LYS A 286 -15.11 -31.17 7.74
C LYS A 286 -15.45 -29.78 7.23
N ASN A 287 -15.89 -28.89 8.12
CA ASN A 287 -16.51 -27.61 7.74
C ASN A 287 -15.71 -26.41 8.22
N TYR A 288 -15.05 -26.48 9.38
CA TYR A 288 -14.39 -25.33 9.99
C TYR A 288 -13.09 -25.65 10.68
N ILE A 289 -12.24 -24.64 10.75
CA ILE A 289 -11.07 -24.53 11.59
C ILE A 289 -11.21 -23.26 12.38
N LYS A 290 -11.26 -23.33 13.70
CA LYS A 290 -11.21 -22.15 14.56
C LYS A 290 -10.10 -22.25 15.59
N VAL A 291 -9.55 -21.11 15.93
CA VAL A 291 -8.43 -20.99 16.87
C VAL A 291 -8.90 -20.21 18.09
N ALA A 292 -8.72 -20.76 19.27
CA ALA A 292 -9.03 -20.10 20.53
C ALA A 292 -8.05 -18.93 20.77
N VAL A 293 -8.58 -17.77 21.07
CA VAL A 293 -7.85 -16.53 21.32
C VAL A 293 -8.49 -15.77 22.48
N ASP A 294 -7.88 -14.68 22.91
CA ASP A 294 -8.49 -13.85 23.95
C ASP A 294 -9.85 -13.26 23.50
N GLY A 295 -10.88 -13.53 24.28
CA GLY A 295 -12.27 -13.08 24.04
C GLY A 295 -13.07 -13.97 23.09
N GLY A 296 -12.54 -15.08 22.54
CA GLY A 296 -13.31 -15.96 21.69
C GLY A 296 -12.50 -16.81 20.71
N TYR A 297 -12.96 -16.88 19.47
CA TYR A 297 -12.32 -17.66 18.42
C TYR A 297 -12.15 -16.85 17.14
N ILE A 298 -11.09 -17.16 16.42
CA ILE A 298 -10.88 -16.76 15.02
C ILE A 298 -11.17 -17.97 14.14
N LEU A 299 -12.17 -17.86 13.27
CA LEU A 299 -12.50 -18.89 12.30
C LEU A 299 -11.75 -18.59 11.00
N LEU A 300 -10.94 -19.56 10.54
CA LEU A 300 -10.28 -19.46 9.23
C LEU A 300 -11.32 -19.69 8.15
N ALA A 301 -11.42 -18.78 7.18
CA ALA A 301 -12.37 -18.90 6.08
C ALA A 301 -11.68 -19.24 4.77
N ASP A 302 -10.63 -18.51 4.42
CA ASP A 302 -9.93 -18.62 3.14
C ASP A 302 -8.43 -18.74 3.36
N VAL A 303 -7.83 -19.83 2.88
CA VAL A 303 -6.47 -20.21 3.21
C VAL A 303 -5.71 -20.75 1.98
N GLN A 304 -4.39 -20.86 2.14
CA GLN A 304 -3.52 -21.44 1.12
C GLN A 304 -2.39 -22.23 1.77
N LEU A 305 -2.34 -23.52 1.54
CA LEU A 305 -1.16 -24.34 1.85
C LEU A 305 -0.01 -24.04 0.90
N ALA A 306 1.22 -24.24 1.37
CA ALA A 306 2.41 -24.10 0.53
C ALA A 306 2.31 -24.99 -0.74
N GLY A 307 2.52 -24.37 -1.91
CA GLY A 307 2.44 -25.06 -3.21
C GLY A 307 1.02 -25.39 -3.70
N LYS A 308 -0.03 -25.01 -2.98
CA LYS A 308 -1.44 -25.19 -3.39
C LYS A 308 -2.09 -23.87 -3.80
N LYS A 309 -3.28 -23.95 -4.38
CA LYS A 309 -4.12 -22.78 -4.65
C LYS A 309 -4.81 -22.31 -3.38
N ARG A 310 -5.17 -21.02 -3.33
CA ARG A 310 -6.06 -20.45 -2.34
C ARG A 310 -7.44 -21.10 -2.44
N MET A 311 -8.05 -21.44 -1.31
CA MET A 311 -9.34 -22.11 -1.25
C MET A 311 -10.07 -21.87 0.10
N PRO A 312 -11.41 -22.01 0.13
CA PRO A 312 -12.16 -22.06 1.38
C PRO A 312 -11.69 -23.20 2.29
N VAL A 313 -11.79 -23.00 3.60
CA VAL A 313 -11.41 -24.01 4.60
C VAL A 313 -12.19 -25.32 4.44
N ALA A 314 -13.49 -25.26 4.12
CA ALA A 314 -14.28 -26.45 3.88
C ALA A 314 -13.76 -27.31 2.69
N ASP A 315 -13.21 -26.66 1.65
CA ASP A 315 -12.61 -27.37 0.53
C ASP A 315 -11.24 -27.95 0.89
N LEU A 316 -10.46 -27.24 1.71
CA LEU A 316 -9.22 -27.74 2.24
C LEU A 316 -9.43 -29.05 3.03
N LEU A 317 -10.42 -29.05 3.94
CA LEU A 317 -10.71 -30.18 4.83
C LEU A 317 -11.21 -31.45 4.12
N ARG A 318 -11.62 -31.37 2.84
CA ARG A 318 -11.93 -32.57 2.02
C ARG A 318 -10.72 -33.42 1.69
N GLY A 319 -9.53 -32.85 1.72
CA GLY A 319 -8.29 -33.55 1.34
C GLY A 319 -7.12 -33.35 2.28
N PHE A 320 -7.31 -32.62 3.37
CA PHE A 320 -6.28 -32.32 4.35
C PHE A 320 -6.87 -32.37 5.77
N SER A 321 -6.51 -33.39 6.55
CA SER A 321 -6.92 -33.48 7.96
C SER A 321 -6.01 -32.64 8.84
N ILE A 322 -6.59 -31.91 9.77
CA ILE A 322 -5.88 -31.17 10.81
C ILE A 322 -6.13 -31.78 12.20
N GLU A 323 -6.71 -32.98 12.27
CA GLU A 323 -6.94 -33.69 13.53
C GLU A 323 -5.60 -33.93 14.25
N GLY A 324 -5.55 -33.54 15.52
CA GLY A 324 -4.33 -33.65 16.33
C GLY A 324 -3.22 -32.66 15.99
N MET A 325 -3.42 -31.75 15.01
CA MET A 325 -2.44 -30.69 14.73
C MET A 325 -2.54 -29.56 15.76
N THR A 326 -1.39 -28.95 16.02
CA THR A 326 -1.24 -27.77 16.87
C THR A 326 -0.66 -26.61 16.07
N LEU A 327 -0.87 -25.39 16.53
CA LEU A 327 -0.20 -24.20 15.96
C LEU A 327 1.16 -23.99 16.63
N VAL A 328 2.15 -23.62 15.83
CA VAL A 328 3.42 -23.12 16.35
C VAL A 328 3.15 -21.77 17.02
N LYS A 329 3.47 -21.69 18.32
CA LYS A 329 3.31 -20.47 19.14
C LYS A 329 4.35 -19.40 18.78
#